data_322065b2da365b2b1d91ef43a24b39dd
#
_entry.id   322065b2da365b2b1d91ef43a24b39dd
#
_cell.length_a   1.000
_cell.length_b   1.000
_cell.length_c   1.000
_cell.angle_alpha   90.00
_cell.angle_beta   90.00
_cell.angle_gamma   90.00
#
_symmetry.space_group_name_H-M   'P 1'
#
loop_
_entity.id
_entity.type
_entity.pdbx_description
1 polymer ?
#
loop_
_entity_poly.entity_id
_entity_poly.type
_entity_poly.pdbx_seq_one_letter_code
_entity_poly.pdbx_strand_id
1 'polypeptide(L)'
;MLSLTENLSKLESIKITGFTDNSNFVERDYAFISFSKNPKEALKYSKDAIDKGAIIVISQVNLHEYLKDKNLFDSNLVNHKDKYLETLFARSKKSIKIVGITGTNGKSSTAFFLHQLLSFKDSKATLLTNTPEVSNLKNTQFTPLTTPDNFLLHHFLKKSIDLKRKYFLMEVSSHGIDQGRISGLDFFAKSLTSFSKDHLDYHKNFSSYRNVKKSFFSTSDENNIVSIDNDLGKEIYSENKSTLTVSVNDKVANLYLENNLIKTPWGDLTNFFPFKSKFMISNFLCALGLYGKIFNEIDFEAEMLKNLKNLPGRLQKISLFQDKICYVDYAHTPDALKSVLDYLRGRYKGKIITLFGCGGERDSSKRGEMGKIAQEKSDFQIITNDNPRNEDPKKIVAQIVKDMHLKNFDIIFDRKEAISEGLKKLKKLEQESVLLVAGKGHENFQILKGKEIEFNDLTFINELKDVI
;
A
#
# COMPACT_ATOMS: atom_id res chain seq x y z
N MET A 1 15.79 -12.16 38.74
CA MET A 1 15.17 -11.70 37.48
C MET A 1 15.37 -10.21 37.39
N LEU A 2 15.92 -9.74 36.29
CA LEU A 2 16.04 -8.30 36.05
C LEU A 2 14.64 -7.71 35.78
N SER A 3 14.40 -6.53 36.29
CA SER A 3 13.18 -5.76 35.97
C SER A 3 13.20 -5.29 34.48
N LEU A 4 12.07 -4.87 33.95
CA LEU A 4 12.04 -4.27 32.61
C LEU A 4 13.06 -3.14 32.47
N THR A 5 13.15 -2.26 33.48
CA THR A 5 14.08 -1.11 33.49
C THR A 5 15.53 -1.56 33.41
N GLU A 6 15.90 -2.60 34.16
CA GLU A 6 17.27 -3.17 34.13
C GLU A 6 17.58 -3.82 32.79
N ASN A 7 16.59 -4.54 32.17
CA ASN A 7 16.75 -5.11 30.85
C ASN A 7 16.97 -4.01 29.80
N LEU A 8 16.19 -2.92 29.84
CA LEU A 8 16.31 -1.79 28.90
C LEU A 8 17.66 -1.09 29.07
N SER A 9 18.10 -0.80 30.33
CA SER A 9 19.41 -0.22 30.63
C SER A 9 20.55 -1.09 30.11
N LYS A 10 20.45 -2.41 30.27
CA LYS A 10 21.45 -3.34 29.71
C LYS A 10 21.50 -3.30 28.20
N LEU A 11 20.33 -3.24 27.52
CA LEU A 11 20.27 -3.07 26.07
C LEU A 11 20.92 -1.76 25.62
N GLU A 12 20.70 -0.67 26.33
CA GLU A 12 21.31 0.63 26.04
C GLU A 12 22.82 0.63 26.14
N SER A 13 23.38 -0.19 27.06
CA SER A 13 24.83 -0.33 27.25
C SER A 13 25.54 -1.18 26.19
N ILE A 14 24.80 -2.02 25.45
CA ILE A 14 25.34 -2.92 24.42
C ILE A 14 25.29 -2.25 23.06
N LYS A 15 26.37 -2.34 22.28
CA LYS A 15 26.38 -1.84 20.89
C LYS A 15 25.65 -2.83 19.98
N ILE A 16 24.34 -2.65 19.84
CA ILE A 16 23.49 -3.43 18.95
C ILE A 16 23.40 -2.73 17.60
N THR A 17 23.59 -3.48 16.51
CA THR A 17 23.53 -2.94 15.13
C THR A 17 22.16 -3.12 14.46
N GLY A 18 21.31 -4.02 14.97
CA GLY A 18 19.97 -4.29 14.49
C GLY A 18 19.27 -5.32 15.37
N PHE A 19 18.02 -5.62 15.05
CA PHE A 19 17.25 -6.60 15.82
C PHE A 19 16.19 -7.28 14.95
N THR A 20 15.79 -8.48 15.36
CA THR A 20 14.76 -9.27 14.65
C THR A 20 14.19 -10.34 15.58
N ASP A 21 12.98 -10.82 15.26
CA ASP A 21 12.36 -12.01 15.88
C ASP A 21 12.46 -13.24 14.99
N ASN A 22 13.07 -13.13 13.81
CA ASN A 22 13.31 -14.22 12.88
C ASN A 22 14.81 -14.52 12.80
N SER A 23 15.23 -15.71 13.26
CA SER A 23 16.64 -16.10 13.27
C SER A 23 17.28 -16.14 11.87
N ASN A 24 16.48 -16.21 10.79
CA ASN A 24 16.99 -16.13 9.42
C ASN A 24 17.43 -14.72 9.00
N PHE A 25 16.99 -13.68 9.70
CA PHE A 25 17.36 -12.28 9.45
C PHE A 25 18.41 -11.74 10.41
N VAL A 26 18.97 -12.60 11.27
CA VAL A 26 20.03 -12.20 12.16
C VAL A 26 21.30 -11.90 11.37
N GLU A 27 21.90 -10.75 11.68
CA GLU A 27 23.22 -10.34 11.23
C GLU A 27 24.14 -10.12 12.44
N ARG A 28 25.41 -9.81 12.17
CA ARG A 28 26.39 -9.58 13.24
C ARG A 28 25.97 -8.45 14.17
N ASP A 29 26.15 -8.68 15.47
CA ASP A 29 25.85 -7.73 16.56
C ASP A 29 24.34 -7.39 16.68
N TYR A 30 23.45 -8.28 16.26
CA TYR A 30 21.99 -8.12 16.42
C TYR A 30 21.50 -8.51 17.81
N ALA A 31 20.36 -7.94 18.20
CA ALA A 31 19.51 -8.49 19.24
C ALA A 31 18.47 -9.43 18.62
N PHE A 32 18.32 -10.63 19.16
CA PHE A 32 17.26 -11.55 18.78
C PHE A 32 16.14 -11.52 19.82
N ILE A 33 14.88 -11.48 19.39
CA ILE A 33 13.72 -11.42 20.27
C ILE A 33 12.88 -12.66 20.07
N SER A 34 12.72 -13.47 21.13
CA SER A 34 11.95 -14.72 21.09
C SER A 34 10.66 -14.59 21.88
N PHE A 35 9.52 -14.59 21.18
CA PHE A 35 8.18 -14.60 21.76
C PHE A 35 7.64 -16.01 22.03
N SER A 36 8.38 -17.08 21.70
CA SER A 36 7.93 -18.44 21.96
C SER A 36 7.84 -18.70 23.45
N LYS A 37 6.69 -19.24 23.89
CA LYS A 37 6.44 -19.73 25.23
C LYS A 37 6.93 -21.18 25.43
N ASN A 38 7.26 -21.87 24.34
CA ASN A 38 7.80 -23.23 24.39
C ASN A 38 9.32 -23.17 24.60
N PRO A 39 9.86 -23.68 25.74
CA PRO A 39 11.27 -23.60 26.06
C PRO A 39 12.19 -24.25 25.01
N LYS A 40 11.78 -25.37 24.43
CA LYS A 40 12.57 -26.09 23.42
C LYS A 40 12.70 -25.28 22.13
N GLU A 41 11.58 -24.70 21.70
CA GLU A 41 11.52 -23.85 20.51
C GLU A 41 12.29 -22.55 20.71
N ALA A 42 12.05 -21.85 21.84
CA ALA A 42 12.76 -20.63 22.20
C ALA A 42 14.28 -20.87 22.22
N LEU A 43 14.73 -21.97 22.83
CA LEU A 43 16.15 -22.31 22.87
C LEU A 43 16.72 -22.63 21.50
N LYS A 44 15.99 -23.38 20.66
CA LYS A 44 16.41 -23.73 19.30
C LYS A 44 16.69 -22.49 18.47
N TYR A 45 15.72 -21.57 18.36
CA TYR A 45 15.87 -20.36 17.55
C TYR A 45 16.86 -19.36 18.17
N SER A 46 16.96 -19.30 19.50
CA SER A 46 17.94 -18.45 20.18
C SER A 46 19.37 -18.91 19.94
N LYS A 47 19.63 -20.23 19.93
CA LYS A 47 20.94 -20.77 19.56
C LYS A 47 21.28 -20.47 18.09
N ASP A 48 20.35 -20.73 17.17
CA ASP A 48 20.51 -20.41 15.75
C ASP A 48 20.82 -18.91 15.53
N ALA A 49 20.14 -18.03 16.28
CA ALA A 49 20.39 -16.60 16.24
C ALA A 49 21.80 -16.23 16.75
N ILE A 50 22.25 -16.83 17.85
CA ILE A 50 23.61 -16.61 18.40
C ILE A 50 24.67 -17.10 17.40
N ASP A 51 24.48 -18.27 16.80
CA ASP A 51 25.40 -18.84 15.81
C ASP A 51 25.52 -17.95 14.55
N LYS A 52 24.45 -17.22 14.20
CA LYS A 52 24.43 -16.26 13.11
C LYS A 52 24.92 -14.85 13.47
N GLY A 53 25.29 -14.62 14.75
CA GLY A 53 25.92 -13.38 15.18
C GLY A 53 25.09 -12.49 16.11
N ALA A 54 23.98 -12.97 16.65
CA ALA A 54 23.27 -12.24 17.69
C ALA A 54 24.12 -12.18 18.97
N ILE A 55 24.23 -10.99 19.55
CA ILE A 55 25.01 -10.77 20.78
C ILE A 55 24.14 -10.83 22.03
N ILE A 56 22.86 -10.66 21.89
CA ILE A 56 21.89 -10.72 22.97
C ILE A 56 20.57 -11.34 22.49
N VAL A 57 19.93 -12.10 23.39
CA VAL A 57 18.61 -12.68 23.19
C VAL A 57 17.66 -12.13 24.24
N ILE A 58 16.55 -11.57 23.83
CA ILE A 58 15.44 -11.17 24.71
C ILE A 58 14.38 -12.25 24.58
N SER A 59 14.01 -12.91 25.67
CA SER A 59 13.10 -14.05 25.59
C SER A 59 12.02 -14.04 26.67
N GLN A 60 10.86 -14.57 26.30
CA GLN A 60 9.74 -14.77 27.23
C GLN A 60 9.92 -16.00 28.14
N VAL A 61 10.90 -16.83 27.83
CA VAL A 61 11.29 -18.01 28.60
C VAL A 61 12.68 -17.78 29.16
N ASN A 62 12.93 -18.17 30.41
CA ASN A 62 14.26 -18.10 31.01
C ASN A 62 15.19 -19.10 30.33
N LEU A 63 16.17 -18.60 29.60
CA LEU A 63 17.20 -19.39 28.91
C LEU A 63 18.60 -19.17 29.50
N HIS A 64 18.69 -18.55 30.67
CA HIS A 64 19.98 -18.18 31.30
C HIS A 64 20.91 -19.37 31.52
N GLU A 65 20.36 -20.55 31.86
CA GLU A 65 21.14 -21.79 32.02
C GLU A 65 21.93 -22.14 30.74
N TYR A 66 21.37 -21.86 29.55
CA TYR A 66 21.97 -22.21 28.26
C TYR A 66 22.73 -21.05 27.58
N LEU A 67 22.24 -19.82 27.76
CA LEU A 67 22.77 -18.64 27.05
C LEU A 67 23.56 -17.70 27.98
N LYS A 68 23.56 -17.95 29.30
CA LYS A 68 24.24 -17.15 30.30
C LYS A 68 23.90 -15.65 30.16
N ASP A 69 24.92 -14.81 30.16
CA ASP A 69 24.77 -13.35 30.10
C ASP A 69 24.19 -12.83 28.78
N LYS A 70 24.07 -13.69 27.76
CA LYS A 70 23.44 -13.34 26.47
C LYS A 70 21.90 -13.42 26.50
N ASN A 71 21.28 -13.83 27.63
CA ASN A 71 19.83 -13.87 27.76
C ASN A 71 19.31 -12.76 28.66
N LEU A 72 18.37 -11.95 28.14
CA LEU A 72 17.50 -11.06 28.89
C LEU A 72 16.14 -11.72 28.98
N PHE A 73 15.78 -12.17 30.17
CA PHE A 73 14.48 -12.81 30.41
C PHE A 73 13.44 -11.78 30.81
N ASP A 74 12.28 -11.80 30.11
CA ASP A 74 11.10 -11.00 30.43
C ASP A 74 9.83 -11.84 30.22
N SER A 75 9.25 -12.32 31.31
CA SER A 75 8.03 -13.15 31.27
C SER A 75 6.81 -12.42 30.65
N ASN A 76 6.88 -11.10 30.61
CA ASN A 76 5.82 -10.23 30.07
C ASN A 76 6.22 -9.54 28.75
N LEU A 77 7.16 -10.14 28.03
CA LEU A 77 7.79 -9.60 26.83
C LEU A 77 6.77 -9.11 25.77
N VAL A 78 5.65 -9.83 25.61
CA VAL A 78 4.60 -9.42 24.64
C VAL A 78 4.02 -8.04 24.97
N ASN A 79 3.77 -7.77 26.27
CA ASN A 79 3.22 -6.48 26.72
C ASN A 79 4.29 -5.38 26.76
N HIS A 80 5.57 -5.76 26.87
CA HIS A 80 6.69 -4.84 26.90
C HIS A 80 7.33 -4.61 25.52
N LYS A 81 6.81 -5.25 24.48
CA LYS A 81 7.36 -5.25 23.12
C LYS A 81 7.69 -3.84 22.63
N ASP A 82 6.75 -2.90 22.74
CA ASP A 82 6.92 -1.55 22.22
C ASP A 82 8.08 -0.81 22.90
N LYS A 83 8.28 -1.00 24.22
CA LYS A 83 9.39 -0.40 24.95
C LYS A 83 10.75 -0.95 24.51
N TYR A 84 10.83 -2.25 24.23
CA TYR A 84 12.04 -2.85 23.65
C TYR A 84 12.31 -2.30 22.26
N LEU A 85 11.28 -2.19 21.44
CA LEU A 85 11.40 -1.61 20.09
C LEU A 85 11.84 -0.16 20.13
N GLU A 86 11.25 0.67 20.98
CA GLU A 86 11.65 2.07 21.17
C GLU A 86 13.13 2.20 21.56
N THR A 87 13.59 1.41 22.54
CA THR A 87 14.98 1.41 23.00
C THR A 87 15.95 0.98 21.90
N LEU A 88 15.63 -0.11 21.19
CA LEU A 88 16.44 -0.61 20.09
C LEU A 88 16.49 0.37 18.90
N PHE A 89 15.42 1.16 18.72
CA PHE A 89 15.30 2.15 17.65
C PHE A 89 15.86 3.52 17.96
N ALA A 90 15.91 3.91 19.22
CA ALA A 90 16.33 5.27 19.60
C ALA A 90 17.67 5.69 18.96
N ARG A 91 18.50 4.72 18.60
CA ARG A 91 19.81 4.93 17.96
C ARG A 91 19.73 5.15 16.45
N SER A 92 18.71 4.62 15.77
CA SER A 92 18.54 4.74 14.32
C SER A 92 17.61 5.89 13.91
N LYS A 93 16.82 6.45 14.82
CA LYS A 93 15.81 7.50 14.57
C LYS A 93 16.33 8.78 13.90
N LYS A 94 17.60 9.12 14.07
CA LYS A 94 18.15 10.41 13.60
C LYS A 94 18.67 10.39 12.16
N SER A 95 18.79 9.23 11.52
CA SER A 95 19.53 9.10 10.26
C SER A 95 18.65 9.03 9.00
N ILE A 96 17.34 8.76 9.12
CA ILE A 96 16.43 8.61 7.99
C ILE A 96 15.07 9.24 8.27
N LYS A 97 14.53 10.00 7.32
CA LYS A 97 13.18 10.57 7.41
C LYS A 97 12.16 9.55 6.91
N ILE A 98 11.25 9.12 7.79
CA ILE A 98 10.18 8.17 7.45
C ILE A 98 8.97 8.95 6.98
N VAL A 99 8.42 8.56 5.81
CA VAL A 99 7.20 9.14 5.24
C VAL A 99 6.14 8.04 5.15
N GLY A 100 5.04 8.23 5.87
CA GLY A 100 3.94 7.28 5.93
C GLY A 100 2.74 7.74 5.10
N ILE A 101 2.24 6.87 4.21
CA ILE A 101 1.13 7.19 3.33
C ILE A 101 -0.03 6.23 3.62
N THR A 102 -1.15 6.77 4.10
CA THR A 102 -2.39 6.03 4.36
C THR A 102 -3.52 6.49 3.44
N GLY A 103 -4.59 5.74 3.44
CA GLY A 103 -5.79 5.98 2.65
C GLY A 103 -6.50 4.67 2.31
N THR A 104 -7.74 4.73 1.85
CA THR A 104 -8.42 3.54 1.31
C THR A 104 -7.76 3.16 -0.01
N ASN A 105 -7.68 4.09 -0.95
CA ASN A 105 -7.03 3.95 -2.25
C ASN A 105 -5.88 4.96 -2.40
N GLY A 106 -4.97 4.76 -3.37
CA GLY A 106 -3.94 5.73 -3.75
C GLY A 106 -2.61 5.65 -3.01
N LYS A 107 -2.47 4.88 -1.93
CA LYS A 107 -1.24 4.75 -1.13
C LYS A 107 0.01 4.47 -1.97
N SER A 108 -0.02 3.38 -2.72
CA SER A 108 1.11 2.93 -3.56
C SER A 108 1.46 3.94 -4.65
N SER A 109 0.45 4.51 -5.32
CA SER A 109 0.66 5.52 -6.38
C SER A 109 1.28 6.78 -5.83
N THR A 110 0.82 7.27 -4.68
CA THR A 110 1.39 8.45 -4.01
C THR A 110 2.83 8.21 -3.58
N ALA A 111 3.12 7.05 -2.96
CA ALA A 111 4.48 6.67 -2.59
C ALA A 111 5.42 6.59 -3.80
N PHE A 112 4.94 6.04 -4.90
CA PHE A 112 5.71 5.90 -6.13
C PHE A 112 5.96 7.24 -6.82
N PHE A 113 4.97 8.14 -6.87
CA PHE A 113 5.18 9.51 -7.38
C PHE A 113 6.17 10.27 -6.52
N LEU A 114 6.04 10.22 -5.19
CA LEU A 114 7.01 10.87 -4.30
C LEU A 114 8.43 10.33 -4.51
N HIS A 115 8.58 9.02 -4.67
CA HIS A 115 9.88 8.41 -4.96
C HIS A 115 10.50 8.95 -6.24
N GLN A 116 9.71 9.11 -7.31
CA GLN A 116 10.18 9.70 -8.57
C GLN A 116 10.50 11.19 -8.42
N LEU A 117 9.67 11.97 -7.71
CA LEU A 117 9.97 13.38 -7.44
C LEU A 117 11.28 13.57 -6.67
N LEU A 118 11.53 12.73 -5.66
CA LEU A 118 12.79 12.75 -4.90
C LEU A 118 14.00 12.46 -5.80
N SER A 119 13.84 11.64 -6.85
CA SER A 119 14.92 11.35 -7.79
C SER A 119 15.30 12.54 -8.65
N PHE A 120 14.43 13.52 -8.85
CA PHE A 120 14.76 14.76 -9.55
C PHE A 120 15.85 15.57 -8.84
N LYS A 121 15.96 15.43 -7.53
CA LYS A 121 17.01 16.06 -6.70
C LYS A 121 18.14 15.08 -6.32
N ASP A 122 18.34 14.02 -7.07
CA ASP A 122 19.29 12.91 -6.75
C ASP A 122 19.18 12.42 -5.29
N SER A 123 17.98 12.51 -4.74
CA SER A 123 17.73 12.11 -3.37
C SER A 123 17.43 10.62 -3.27
N LYS A 124 18.35 9.88 -2.64
CA LYS A 124 18.21 8.44 -2.48
C LYS A 124 17.15 8.12 -1.42
N ALA A 125 16.05 7.50 -1.86
CA ALA A 125 14.97 7.03 -1.01
C ALA A 125 14.79 5.53 -1.10
N THR A 126 14.37 4.90 0.00
CA THR A 126 13.79 3.57 -0.03
C THR A 126 12.30 3.70 -0.30
N LEU A 127 11.81 2.91 -1.23
CA LEU A 127 10.38 2.75 -1.50
C LEU A 127 9.96 1.35 -1.07
N LEU A 128 9.05 1.28 -0.10
CA LEU A 128 8.42 0.06 0.36
C LEU A 128 6.92 0.11 0.07
N THR A 129 6.50 -0.66 -0.93
CA THR A 129 5.09 -0.81 -1.32
C THR A 129 4.74 -2.28 -1.45
N ASN A 130 3.46 -2.57 -1.59
CA ASN A 130 2.99 -3.92 -1.92
C ASN A 130 3.21 -4.29 -3.41
N THR A 131 3.86 -3.44 -4.19
CA THR A 131 4.21 -3.69 -5.59
C THR A 131 5.69 -4.04 -5.69
N PRO A 132 6.05 -5.34 -5.91
CA PRO A 132 7.44 -5.81 -5.88
C PRO A 132 8.36 -5.09 -6.85
N GLU A 133 7.86 -4.84 -8.06
CA GLU A 133 8.62 -4.33 -9.18
C GLU A 133 9.18 -2.92 -8.94
N VAL A 134 8.56 -2.16 -8.05
CA VAL A 134 8.98 -0.79 -7.73
C VAL A 134 9.63 -0.65 -6.36
N SER A 135 9.53 -1.65 -5.50
CA SER A 135 10.27 -1.67 -4.23
C SER A 135 11.77 -1.79 -4.51
N ASN A 136 12.56 -0.86 -4.00
CA ASN A 136 13.99 -0.79 -4.32
C ASN A 136 14.91 -1.40 -3.25
N LEU A 137 14.37 -2.23 -2.38
CA LEU A 137 15.11 -3.09 -1.46
C LEU A 137 15.38 -4.43 -2.15
N LYS A 138 16.50 -4.56 -2.85
CA LYS A 138 16.90 -5.81 -3.52
C LYS A 138 17.08 -6.95 -2.52
N ASN A 139 16.67 -8.16 -2.91
CA ASN A 139 16.83 -9.41 -2.13
C ASN A 139 16.08 -9.47 -0.79
N THR A 140 15.04 -8.66 -0.58
CA THR A 140 14.15 -8.84 0.56
C THR A 140 13.05 -9.82 0.19
N GLN A 141 12.80 -10.80 1.05
CA GLN A 141 11.60 -11.64 0.91
C GLN A 141 10.38 -10.72 0.96
N PHE A 142 9.59 -10.80 -0.10
CA PHE A 142 8.42 -9.97 -0.26
C PHE A 142 7.39 -10.31 0.83
N THR A 143 6.81 -9.31 1.47
CA THR A 143 5.74 -9.57 2.43
C THR A 143 4.41 -9.47 1.72
N PRO A 144 3.47 -10.38 1.97
CA PRO A 144 2.12 -10.29 1.44
C PRO A 144 1.29 -9.16 2.08
N LEU A 145 1.90 -8.43 3.04
CA LEU A 145 1.24 -7.38 3.81
C LEU A 145 1.63 -6.00 3.31
N THR A 146 0.64 -5.15 3.06
CA THR A 146 0.86 -3.74 2.66
C THR A 146 1.75 -2.98 3.64
N THR A 147 1.57 -3.23 4.94
CA THR A 147 2.46 -2.78 6.02
C THR A 147 3.03 -4.00 6.67
N PRO A 148 4.33 -4.27 6.56
CA PRO A 148 4.98 -5.41 7.21
C PRO A 148 4.79 -5.41 8.73
N ASP A 149 5.04 -6.55 9.39
CA ASP A 149 5.16 -6.56 10.84
C ASP A 149 6.34 -5.68 11.31
N ASN A 150 6.34 -5.33 12.59
CA ASN A 150 7.33 -4.41 13.16
C ASN A 150 8.77 -4.85 12.86
N PHE A 151 9.10 -6.12 13.09
CA PHE A 151 10.50 -6.56 13.02
C PHE A 151 11.04 -6.52 11.60
N LEU A 152 10.23 -6.98 10.65
CA LEU A 152 10.59 -6.91 9.24
C LEU A 152 10.67 -5.47 8.76
N LEU A 153 9.76 -4.60 9.21
CA LEU A 153 9.79 -3.17 8.91
C LEU A 153 11.07 -2.52 9.42
N HIS A 154 11.48 -2.90 10.60
CA HIS A 154 12.72 -2.43 11.20
C HIS A 154 13.97 -2.96 10.50
N HIS A 155 13.96 -4.20 10.07
CA HIS A 155 15.01 -4.74 9.21
C HIS A 155 15.15 -3.93 7.90
N PHE A 156 14.05 -3.56 7.26
CA PHE A 156 14.08 -2.72 6.06
C PHE A 156 14.61 -1.31 6.33
N LEU A 157 14.24 -0.72 7.47
CA LEU A 157 14.78 0.57 7.90
C LEU A 157 16.30 0.51 8.10
N LYS A 158 16.78 -0.50 8.82
CA LYS A 158 18.21 -0.71 9.01
C LYS A 158 18.94 -0.83 7.67
N LYS A 159 18.46 -1.69 6.77
CA LYS A 159 19.01 -1.81 5.41
C LYS A 159 19.03 -0.48 4.66
N SER A 160 17.99 0.33 4.83
CA SER A 160 17.91 1.64 4.18
C SER A 160 18.97 2.60 4.72
N ILE A 161 19.22 2.57 6.03
CA ILE A 161 20.27 3.35 6.69
C ILE A 161 21.66 2.90 6.21
N ASP A 162 21.92 1.60 6.16
CA ASP A 162 23.18 1.02 5.70
C ASP A 162 23.46 1.38 4.22
N LEU A 163 22.42 1.47 3.40
CA LEU A 163 22.47 1.96 2.02
C LEU A 163 22.57 3.49 1.93
N LYS A 164 22.71 4.20 3.05
CA LYS A 164 22.80 5.67 3.14
C LYS A 164 21.63 6.38 2.45
N ARG A 165 20.41 5.78 2.55
CA ARG A 165 19.17 6.41 2.09
C ARG A 165 18.80 7.53 3.05
N LYS A 166 18.27 8.63 2.49
CA LYS A 166 17.80 9.78 3.30
C LYS A 166 16.34 9.67 3.70
N TYR A 167 15.55 8.95 2.91
CA TYR A 167 14.10 8.82 3.07
C TYR A 167 13.67 7.36 3.02
N PHE A 168 12.65 7.04 3.82
CA PHE A 168 11.97 5.76 3.83
C PHE A 168 10.47 5.98 3.61
N LEU A 169 10.01 5.67 2.39
CA LEU A 169 8.63 5.87 1.96
C LEU A 169 7.88 4.56 2.12
N MET A 170 6.77 4.57 2.87
CA MET A 170 6.01 3.34 3.12
C MET A 170 4.50 3.54 3.10
N GLU A 171 3.81 2.48 2.70
CA GLU A 171 2.36 2.41 2.85
C GLU A 171 1.98 2.05 4.29
N VAL A 172 1.00 2.77 4.83
CA VAL A 172 0.45 2.56 6.17
C VAL A 172 -1.02 2.13 6.03
N SER A 173 -1.28 0.83 6.17
CA SER A 173 -2.63 0.26 6.14
C SER A 173 -3.35 0.43 7.48
N SER A 174 -4.68 0.42 7.47
CA SER A 174 -5.46 0.45 8.71
C SER A 174 -5.16 -0.76 9.62
N HIS A 175 -4.97 -1.94 9.04
CA HIS A 175 -4.51 -3.11 9.78
C HIS A 175 -3.13 -2.89 10.42
N GLY A 176 -2.21 -2.23 9.70
CA GLY A 176 -0.88 -1.91 10.23
C GLY A 176 -0.92 -0.94 11.40
N ILE A 177 -1.85 0.02 11.38
CA ILE A 177 -2.08 0.94 12.50
C ILE A 177 -2.67 0.19 13.69
N ASP A 178 -3.80 -0.49 13.48
CA ASP A 178 -4.57 -1.15 14.52
C ASP A 178 -3.81 -2.29 15.23
N GLN A 179 -3.01 -3.02 14.47
CA GLN A 179 -2.15 -4.11 14.99
C GLN A 179 -0.81 -3.62 15.54
N GLY A 180 -0.59 -2.31 15.64
CA GLY A 180 0.65 -1.74 16.18
C GLY A 180 1.89 -2.06 15.35
N ARG A 181 1.77 -2.38 14.05
CA ARG A 181 2.93 -2.73 13.21
C ARG A 181 3.88 -1.56 12.97
N ILE A 182 3.39 -0.34 13.18
CA ILE A 182 4.16 0.89 13.07
C ILE A 182 4.56 1.48 14.42
N SER A 183 4.32 0.76 15.52
CA SER A 183 4.70 1.20 16.87
C SER A 183 6.21 1.49 16.94
N GLY A 184 6.57 2.58 17.62
CA GLY A 184 7.96 3.02 17.78
C GLY A 184 8.55 3.75 16.56
N LEU A 185 7.83 3.85 15.43
CA LEU A 185 8.28 4.65 14.30
C LEU A 185 7.94 6.13 14.52
N ASP A 186 8.92 6.97 14.20
CA ASP A 186 8.77 8.42 14.19
C ASP A 186 8.63 8.91 12.75
N PHE A 187 7.44 9.33 12.36
CA PHE A 187 7.16 9.78 11.02
C PHE A 187 7.48 11.26 10.86
N PHE A 188 8.42 11.56 9.97
CA PHE A 188 8.73 12.92 9.58
C PHE A 188 7.55 13.60 8.86
N ALA A 189 6.83 12.85 8.01
CA ALA A 189 5.67 13.35 7.29
C ALA A 189 4.63 12.23 7.09
N LYS A 190 3.34 12.61 7.10
CA LYS A 190 2.22 11.69 6.93
C LYS A 190 1.28 12.20 5.85
N SER A 191 0.67 11.28 5.08
CA SER A 191 -0.35 11.66 4.10
C SER A 191 -1.58 10.79 4.16
N LEU A 192 -2.77 11.42 4.02
CA LEU A 192 -4.05 10.77 3.75
C LEU A 192 -4.45 11.03 2.30
N THR A 193 -4.51 9.98 1.48
CA THR A 193 -4.85 10.09 0.05
C THR A 193 -6.35 10.10 -0.20
N SER A 194 -7.08 9.12 0.35
CA SER A 194 -8.53 8.97 0.20
C SER A 194 -9.13 8.25 1.40
N PHE A 195 -10.43 8.43 1.59
CA PHE A 195 -11.18 7.69 2.61
C PHE A 195 -12.58 7.33 2.09
N SER A 196 -12.87 6.04 2.00
CA SER A 196 -14.15 5.48 1.62
C SER A 196 -14.35 4.12 2.32
N LYS A 197 -15.50 3.49 2.17
CA LYS A 197 -15.81 2.20 2.82
C LYS A 197 -14.91 1.09 2.30
N ASP A 198 -14.22 0.40 3.20
CA ASP A 198 -13.48 -0.83 2.96
C ASP A 198 -13.16 -1.52 4.29
N HIS A 199 -12.71 -2.78 4.24
CA HIS A 199 -12.22 -3.56 5.40
C HIS A 199 -13.20 -3.66 6.58
N LEU A 200 -14.54 -3.66 6.31
CA LEU A 200 -15.54 -3.79 7.38
C LEU A 200 -15.62 -5.20 7.95
N ASP A 201 -15.09 -6.20 7.23
CA ASP A 201 -14.84 -7.56 7.73
C ASP A 201 -13.89 -7.57 8.94
N TYR A 202 -12.89 -6.71 8.94
CA TYR A 202 -11.93 -6.56 10.04
C TYR A 202 -12.38 -5.53 11.07
N HIS A 203 -12.67 -4.30 10.63
CA HIS A 203 -12.99 -3.17 11.53
C HIS A 203 -14.42 -3.18 12.06
N LYS A 204 -15.26 -4.14 11.62
CA LYS A 204 -16.68 -4.34 12.01
C LYS A 204 -17.62 -3.23 11.56
N ASN A 205 -17.23 -1.96 11.62
CA ASN A 205 -18.04 -0.83 11.19
C ASN A 205 -17.17 0.33 10.65
N PHE A 206 -17.82 1.24 9.94
CA PHE A 206 -17.15 2.36 9.29
C PHE A 206 -16.53 3.37 10.28
N SER A 207 -17.16 3.56 11.45
CA SER A 207 -16.64 4.45 12.48
C SER A 207 -15.34 3.94 13.08
N SER A 208 -15.24 2.64 13.37
CA SER A 208 -14.01 2.02 13.87
C SER A 208 -12.88 2.14 12.83
N TYR A 209 -13.18 1.86 11.56
CA TYR A 209 -12.21 2.04 10.46
C TYR A 209 -11.73 3.49 10.35
N ARG A 210 -12.65 4.46 10.46
CA ARG A 210 -12.35 5.90 10.47
C ARG A 210 -11.41 6.26 11.63
N ASN A 211 -11.75 5.85 12.85
CA ASN A 211 -11.00 6.16 14.05
C ASN A 211 -9.57 5.59 13.99
N VAL A 212 -9.40 4.36 13.50
CA VAL A 212 -8.08 3.76 13.30
C VAL A 212 -7.25 4.57 12.30
N LYS A 213 -7.81 4.99 11.16
CA LYS A 213 -7.04 5.83 10.22
C LYS A 213 -6.75 7.21 10.77
N LYS A 214 -7.70 7.80 11.51
CA LYS A 214 -7.52 9.10 12.16
C LYS A 214 -6.41 9.07 13.20
N SER A 215 -6.29 7.97 13.98
CA SER A 215 -5.27 7.85 15.02
C SER A 215 -3.82 7.86 14.49
N PHE A 216 -3.62 7.69 13.19
CA PHE A 216 -2.32 7.86 12.57
C PHE A 216 -1.86 9.33 12.57
N PHE A 217 -2.78 10.29 12.70
CA PHE A 217 -2.51 11.73 12.69
C PHE A 217 -2.65 12.31 14.10
N SER A 218 -1.66 13.09 14.52
CA SER A 218 -1.67 13.82 15.77
C SER A 218 -1.89 15.31 15.53
N THR A 219 -2.48 16.01 16.49
CA THR A 219 -2.61 17.47 16.45
C THR A 219 -1.27 18.20 16.51
N SER A 220 -0.21 17.53 16.98
CA SER A 220 1.16 18.07 17.03
C SER A 220 1.99 17.81 15.76
N ASP A 221 1.45 17.05 14.78
CA ASP A 221 2.18 16.77 13.55
C ASP A 221 2.23 18.01 12.64
N GLU A 222 3.43 18.45 12.26
CA GLU A 222 3.62 19.66 11.45
C GLU A 222 3.67 19.38 9.94
N ASN A 223 3.95 18.14 9.55
CA ASN A 223 4.19 17.75 8.16
C ASN A 223 3.09 16.82 7.61
N ASN A 224 1.86 17.06 7.98
CA ASN A 224 0.73 16.29 7.43
C ASN A 224 0.26 16.87 6.10
N ILE A 225 -0.08 15.98 5.16
CA ILE A 225 -0.75 16.29 3.90
C ILE A 225 -2.02 15.46 3.79
N VAL A 226 -3.18 16.08 3.63
CA VAL A 226 -4.45 15.37 3.54
C VAL A 226 -5.28 15.81 2.35
N SER A 227 -5.91 14.85 1.67
CA SER A 227 -6.93 15.18 0.68
C SER A 227 -8.23 15.56 1.38
N ILE A 228 -8.72 16.77 1.11
CA ILE A 228 -10.03 17.27 1.62
C ILE A 228 -11.19 16.92 0.67
N ASP A 229 -10.97 16.13 -0.35
CA ASP A 229 -12.03 15.56 -1.18
C ASP A 229 -12.81 14.44 -0.45
N ASN A 230 -12.49 14.19 0.82
CA ASN A 230 -13.18 13.25 1.70
C ASN A 230 -13.33 13.82 3.13
N ASP A 231 -14.32 13.29 3.86
CA ASP A 231 -14.69 13.84 5.17
C ASP A 231 -13.64 13.63 6.26
N LEU A 232 -12.87 12.53 6.20
CA LEU A 232 -11.80 12.29 7.17
C LEU A 232 -10.66 13.30 7.00
N GLY A 233 -10.29 13.65 5.76
CA GLY A 233 -9.29 14.68 5.49
C GLY A 233 -9.72 16.06 5.99
N LYS A 234 -11.00 16.43 5.79
CA LYS A 234 -11.57 17.68 6.34
C LYS A 234 -11.51 17.69 7.86
N GLU A 235 -11.84 16.57 8.51
CA GLU A 235 -11.79 16.44 9.96
C GLU A 235 -10.37 16.60 10.50
N ILE A 236 -9.38 15.89 9.93
CA ILE A 236 -7.97 16.01 10.35
C ILE A 236 -7.49 17.47 10.19
N TYR A 237 -7.81 18.12 9.07
CA TYR A 237 -7.48 19.53 8.87
C TYR A 237 -8.19 20.46 9.87
N SER A 238 -9.42 20.15 10.28
CA SER A 238 -10.15 20.96 11.26
C SER A 238 -9.48 20.93 12.64
N GLU A 239 -8.90 19.81 13.02
CA GLU A 239 -8.23 19.59 14.30
C GLU A 239 -6.77 20.07 14.32
N ASN A 240 -6.10 20.05 13.17
CA ASN A 240 -4.73 20.53 13.03
C ASN A 240 -4.57 21.41 11.79
N LYS A 241 -4.60 22.72 11.97
CA LYS A 241 -4.51 23.73 10.90
C LYS A 241 -3.12 23.88 10.29
N SER A 242 -2.07 23.26 10.86
CA SER A 242 -0.74 23.18 10.25
C SER A 242 -0.67 22.14 9.12
N THR A 243 -1.69 21.27 9.02
CA THR A 243 -1.84 20.27 7.97
C THR A 243 -2.04 20.94 6.61
N LEU A 244 -1.26 20.57 5.61
CA LEU A 244 -1.51 20.99 4.23
C LEU A 244 -2.63 20.18 3.59
N THR A 245 -3.48 20.87 2.87
CA THR A 245 -4.62 20.27 2.18
C THR A 245 -4.40 20.16 0.69
N VAL A 246 -4.87 19.06 0.10
CA VAL A 246 -4.91 18.90 -1.36
C VAL A 246 -6.34 18.63 -1.82
N SER A 247 -6.71 19.13 -3.00
CA SER A 247 -8.00 18.86 -3.60
C SER A 247 -7.94 18.94 -5.13
N VAL A 248 -8.75 18.11 -5.79
CA VAL A 248 -9.03 18.17 -7.22
C VAL A 248 -10.40 18.81 -7.52
N ASN A 249 -11.16 19.13 -6.49
CA ASN A 249 -12.52 19.67 -6.59
C ASN A 249 -12.65 21.06 -5.96
N ASP A 250 -11.80 21.43 -5.00
CA ASP A 250 -11.95 22.63 -4.19
C ASP A 250 -10.63 23.46 -4.18
N LYS A 251 -10.74 24.71 -4.61
CA LYS A 251 -9.64 25.68 -4.66
C LYS A 251 -9.26 26.28 -3.29
N VAL A 252 -10.01 25.97 -2.24
CA VAL A 252 -9.67 26.34 -0.86
C VAL A 252 -8.47 25.53 -0.34
N ALA A 253 -8.14 24.39 -0.97
CA ALA A 253 -6.98 23.59 -0.61
C ALA A 253 -5.67 24.37 -0.85
N ASN A 254 -4.61 23.99 -0.12
CA ASN A 254 -3.27 24.55 -0.32
C ASN A 254 -2.65 24.13 -1.65
N LEU A 255 -2.93 22.89 -2.09
CA LEU A 255 -2.52 22.39 -3.41
C LEU A 255 -3.76 22.00 -4.22
N TYR A 256 -3.89 22.58 -5.39
CA TYR A 256 -5.00 22.28 -6.31
C TYR A 256 -4.60 22.59 -7.77
N LEU A 257 -5.44 22.11 -8.71
CA LEU A 257 -5.25 22.36 -10.13
C LEU A 257 -6.19 23.46 -10.62
N GLU A 258 -5.63 24.49 -11.25
CA GLU A 258 -6.39 25.58 -11.89
C GLU A 258 -5.80 25.97 -13.24
N ASN A 259 -6.62 25.96 -14.29
CA ASN A 259 -6.22 26.43 -15.63
C ASN A 259 -4.85 25.91 -16.11
N ASN A 260 -4.60 24.61 -15.96
CA ASN A 260 -3.31 23.98 -16.25
C ASN A 260 -2.11 24.44 -15.39
N LEU A 261 -2.38 25.09 -14.25
CA LEU A 261 -1.41 25.39 -13.22
C LEU A 261 -1.68 24.55 -11.97
N ILE A 262 -0.63 24.03 -11.38
CA ILE A 262 -0.68 23.41 -10.06
C ILE A 262 -0.35 24.50 -9.07
N LYS A 263 -1.32 24.92 -8.29
CA LYS A 263 -1.17 25.92 -7.23
C LYS A 263 -0.58 25.26 -6.00
N THR A 264 0.47 25.85 -5.41
CA THR A 264 1.12 25.35 -4.21
C THR A 264 1.60 26.48 -3.30
N PRO A 265 1.83 26.26 -2.00
CA PRO A 265 2.42 27.25 -1.11
C PRO A 265 3.85 27.67 -1.49
N TRP A 266 4.52 26.91 -2.32
CA TRP A 266 5.92 27.13 -2.74
C TRP A 266 6.06 27.73 -4.14
N GLY A 267 4.96 28.17 -4.73
CA GLY A 267 4.88 28.68 -6.08
C GLY A 267 4.05 27.81 -7.02
N ASP A 268 3.68 28.39 -8.13
CA ASP A 268 2.86 27.73 -9.14
C ASP A 268 3.73 26.96 -10.13
N LEU A 269 3.25 25.76 -10.53
CA LEU A 269 3.88 24.93 -11.55
C LEU A 269 2.98 24.76 -12.75
N THR A 270 3.54 24.80 -13.96
CA THR A 270 2.81 24.36 -15.15
C THR A 270 2.52 22.85 -15.03
N ASN A 271 1.28 22.47 -15.27
CA ASN A 271 0.85 21.08 -15.15
C ASN A 271 1.27 20.26 -16.38
N PHE A 272 2.46 19.68 -16.31
CA PHE A 272 2.93 18.67 -17.25
C PHE A 272 2.71 17.23 -16.80
N PHE A 273 1.97 17.02 -15.71
CA PHE A 273 1.65 15.68 -15.22
C PHE A 273 0.90 14.87 -16.28
N PRO A 274 1.38 13.67 -16.66
CA PRO A 274 0.90 12.96 -17.84
C PRO A 274 -0.46 12.28 -17.66
N PHE A 275 -0.91 12.09 -16.41
CA PHE A 275 -2.13 11.38 -16.12
C PHE A 275 -3.28 12.35 -15.85
N LYS A 276 -4.47 12.07 -16.44
CA LYS A 276 -5.59 13.01 -16.47
C LYS A 276 -6.78 12.61 -15.57
N SER A 277 -6.74 11.45 -14.93
CA SER A 277 -7.80 11.06 -14.01
C SER A 277 -7.71 11.84 -12.69
N LYS A 278 -8.86 12.27 -12.15
CA LYS A 278 -8.92 13.05 -10.90
C LYS A 278 -8.19 12.34 -9.75
N PHE A 279 -8.37 11.04 -9.61
CA PHE A 279 -7.71 10.28 -8.53
C PHE A 279 -6.19 10.20 -8.70
N MET A 280 -5.67 10.14 -9.94
CA MET A 280 -4.24 10.18 -10.19
C MET A 280 -3.66 11.56 -9.87
N ILE A 281 -4.37 12.62 -10.25
CA ILE A 281 -4.00 14.00 -9.91
C ILE A 281 -4.01 14.19 -8.39
N SER A 282 -5.04 13.72 -7.68
CA SER A 282 -5.10 13.79 -6.22
C SER A 282 -3.91 13.08 -5.55
N ASN A 283 -3.58 11.86 -6.00
CA ASN A 283 -2.42 11.12 -5.50
C ASN A 283 -1.09 11.86 -5.78
N PHE A 284 -0.98 12.47 -6.96
CA PHE A 284 0.18 13.29 -7.32
C PHE A 284 0.28 14.55 -6.48
N LEU A 285 -0.81 15.26 -6.24
CA LEU A 285 -0.82 16.44 -5.36
C LEU A 285 -0.42 16.10 -3.92
N CYS A 286 -0.84 14.93 -3.40
CA CYS A 286 -0.34 14.42 -2.12
C CYS A 286 1.18 14.21 -2.14
N ALA A 287 1.70 13.59 -3.20
CA ALA A 287 3.15 13.37 -3.35
C ALA A 287 3.92 14.69 -3.48
N LEU A 288 3.40 15.64 -4.24
CA LEU A 288 3.98 16.97 -4.40
C LEU A 288 3.98 17.76 -3.08
N GLY A 289 2.89 17.68 -2.31
CA GLY A 289 2.80 18.28 -0.97
C GLY A 289 3.83 17.69 0.00
N LEU A 290 4.01 16.35 -0.02
CA LEU A 290 5.07 15.69 0.75
C LEU A 290 6.46 16.14 0.30
N TYR A 291 6.71 16.26 -0.99
CA TYR A 291 7.98 16.78 -1.53
C TYR A 291 8.25 18.21 -1.01
N GLY A 292 7.28 19.10 -1.13
CA GLY A 292 7.39 20.46 -0.64
C GLY A 292 7.63 20.55 0.87
N LYS A 293 6.98 19.68 1.68
CA LYS A 293 7.26 19.61 3.13
C LYS A 293 8.67 19.07 3.45
N ILE A 294 9.21 18.18 2.62
CA ILE A 294 10.56 17.63 2.80
C ILE A 294 11.63 18.70 2.57
N PHE A 295 11.49 19.52 1.53
CA PHE A 295 12.50 20.47 1.10
C PHE A 295 12.15 21.94 1.44
N ASN A 296 10.92 22.21 1.83
CA ASN A 296 10.33 23.55 1.99
C ASN A 296 10.37 24.41 0.71
N GLU A 297 10.39 23.74 -0.45
CA GLU A 297 10.45 24.34 -1.78
C GLU A 297 10.01 23.31 -2.84
N ILE A 298 9.76 23.81 -4.07
CA ILE A 298 9.65 22.97 -5.27
C ILE A 298 10.69 23.52 -6.25
N ASP A 299 11.81 22.85 -6.35
CA ASP A 299 13.03 23.30 -6.99
C ASP A 299 13.41 22.51 -8.26
N PHE A 300 12.46 21.84 -8.86
CA PHE A 300 12.63 21.15 -10.15
C PHE A 300 11.84 21.84 -11.27
N GLU A 301 12.31 21.70 -12.50
CA GLU A 301 11.60 22.23 -13.67
C GLU A 301 10.30 21.45 -13.92
N ALA A 302 9.20 22.20 -14.19
CA ALA A 302 7.87 21.60 -14.37
C ALA A 302 7.84 20.56 -15.52
N GLU A 303 8.66 20.72 -16.56
CA GLU A 303 8.83 19.77 -17.66
C GLU A 303 9.23 18.36 -17.20
N MET A 304 9.96 18.23 -16.10
CA MET A 304 10.37 16.93 -15.55
C MET A 304 9.16 16.06 -15.20
N LEU A 305 8.00 16.68 -14.91
CA LEU A 305 6.76 15.97 -14.63
C LEU A 305 6.29 15.10 -15.80
N LYS A 306 6.64 15.43 -17.05
CA LYS A 306 6.32 14.64 -18.24
C LYS A 306 6.90 13.22 -18.17
N ASN A 307 8.01 13.05 -17.44
CA ASN A 307 8.74 11.80 -17.33
C ASN A 307 8.20 10.87 -16.21
N LEU A 308 7.23 11.34 -15.41
CA LEU A 308 6.65 10.53 -14.36
C LEU A 308 5.94 9.31 -14.94
N LYS A 309 6.28 8.15 -14.40
CA LYS A 309 5.71 6.85 -14.78
C LYS A 309 4.56 6.49 -13.86
N ASN A 310 3.58 5.78 -14.41
CA ASN A 310 2.55 5.17 -13.58
C ASN A 310 3.06 3.90 -12.91
N LEU A 311 2.46 3.57 -11.78
CA LEU A 311 2.70 2.30 -11.11
C LEU A 311 2.08 1.17 -11.96
N PRO A 312 2.78 0.03 -12.16
CA PRO A 312 2.21 -1.13 -12.84
C PRO A 312 0.86 -1.55 -12.26
N GLY A 313 -0.09 -1.91 -13.14
CA GLY A 313 -1.43 -2.33 -12.73
C GLY A 313 -2.31 -1.24 -12.11
N ARG A 314 -2.00 0.03 -12.31
CA ARG A 314 -2.82 1.18 -11.90
C ARG A 314 -3.19 2.00 -13.12
N LEU A 315 -4.44 1.89 -13.56
CA LEU A 315 -4.94 2.51 -14.80
C LEU A 315 -3.95 2.33 -15.96
N GLN A 316 -3.36 1.14 -16.04
CA GLN A 316 -2.32 0.84 -17.02
C GLN A 316 -2.94 0.59 -18.39
N LYS A 317 -2.63 1.48 -19.33
CA LYS A 317 -3.10 1.40 -20.69
C LYS A 317 -2.28 0.39 -21.51
N ILE A 318 -2.96 -0.48 -22.23
CA ILE A 318 -2.39 -1.39 -23.22
C ILE A 318 -3.05 -1.06 -24.55
N SER A 319 -2.27 -0.59 -25.52
CA SER A 319 -2.76 -0.44 -26.90
C SER A 319 -2.81 -1.82 -27.55
N LEU A 320 -3.96 -2.13 -28.11
CA LEU A 320 -4.23 -3.38 -28.81
C LEU A 320 -4.25 -3.13 -30.34
N PHE A 321 -5.01 -3.90 -31.05
CA PHE A 321 -5.22 -3.78 -32.50
C PHE A 321 -6.32 -2.75 -32.83
N GLN A 322 -6.27 -2.15 -34.05
CA GLN A 322 -7.35 -1.30 -34.61
C GLN A 322 -7.92 -0.27 -33.63
N ASP A 323 -7.08 0.48 -32.95
CA ASP A 323 -7.46 1.50 -31.94
C ASP A 323 -8.24 0.98 -30.73
N LYS A 324 -8.23 -0.33 -30.50
CA LYS A 324 -8.78 -0.92 -29.28
C LYS A 324 -7.81 -0.77 -28.12
N ILE A 325 -8.36 -0.53 -26.94
CA ILE A 325 -7.60 -0.23 -25.75
C ILE A 325 -8.07 -1.14 -24.62
N CYS A 326 -7.11 -1.72 -23.92
CA CYS A 326 -7.34 -2.38 -22.64
C CYS A 326 -6.72 -1.57 -21.51
N TYR A 327 -7.41 -1.47 -20.41
CA TYR A 327 -6.87 -0.95 -19.16
C TYR A 327 -6.83 -2.05 -18.12
N VAL A 328 -5.70 -2.15 -17.41
CA VAL A 328 -5.59 -3.00 -16.24
C VAL A 328 -5.49 -2.12 -15.00
N ASP A 329 -6.33 -2.38 -13.99
CA ASP A 329 -6.38 -1.60 -12.76
C ASP A 329 -6.59 -2.47 -11.52
N TYR A 330 -6.08 -2.01 -10.40
CA TYR A 330 -6.24 -2.65 -9.09
C TYR A 330 -7.56 -2.31 -8.39
N ALA A 331 -8.51 -1.69 -9.05
CA ALA A 331 -9.80 -1.26 -8.51
C ALA A 331 -10.59 -2.47 -7.98
N HIS A 332 -10.62 -2.63 -6.66
CA HIS A 332 -11.29 -3.73 -5.94
C HIS A 332 -12.25 -3.22 -4.84
N THR A 333 -12.54 -1.91 -4.85
CA THR A 333 -13.55 -1.27 -4.00
C THR A 333 -14.59 -0.56 -4.87
N PRO A 334 -15.82 -0.34 -4.37
CA PRO A 334 -16.85 0.39 -5.11
C PRO A 334 -16.39 1.75 -5.60
N ASP A 335 -15.78 2.54 -4.73
CA ASP A 335 -15.28 3.88 -5.04
C ASP A 335 -14.16 3.88 -6.09
N ALA A 336 -13.20 2.94 -5.98
CA ALA A 336 -12.14 2.79 -6.98
C ALA A 336 -12.69 2.39 -8.34
N LEU A 337 -13.59 1.39 -8.41
CA LEU A 337 -14.20 0.95 -9.65
C LEU A 337 -15.00 2.06 -10.30
N LYS A 338 -15.81 2.80 -9.50
CA LYS A 338 -16.55 3.97 -9.95
C LYS A 338 -15.63 5.03 -10.55
N SER A 339 -14.54 5.36 -9.85
CA SER A 339 -13.59 6.41 -10.27
C SER A 339 -12.89 6.08 -11.59
N VAL A 340 -12.49 4.80 -11.77
CA VAL A 340 -11.90 4.33 -13.02
C VAL A 340 -12.92 4.36 -14.16
N LEU A 341 -14.14 3.88 -13.94
CA LEU A 341 -15.20 3.88 -14.96
C LEU A 341 -15.65 5.30 -15.34
N ASP A 342 -15.78 6.21 -14.37
CA ASP A 342 -16.08 7.62 -14.64
C ASP A 342 -14.99 8.29 -15.50
N TYR A 343 -13.72 7.98 -15.23
CA TYR A 343 -12.61 8.46 -16.06
C TYR A 343 -12.68 7.90 -17.49
N LEU A 344 -12.91 6.59 -17.64
CA LEU A 344 -13.00 5.97 -18.97
C LEU A 344 -14.20 6.49 -19.75
N ARG A 345 -15.36 6.64 -19.11
CA ARG A 345 -16.58 7.18 -19.74
C ARG A 345 -16.42 8.64 -20.17
N GLY A 346 -15.70 9.46 -19.41
CA GLY A 346 -15.39 10.83 -19.79
C GLY A 346 -14.38 10.96 -20.96
N ARG A 347 -13.60 9.88 -21.22
CA ARG A 347 -12.56 9.88 -22.26
C ARG A 347 -12.96 9.19 -23.55
N TYR A 348 -13.81 8.16 -23.49
CA TYR A 348 -14.17 7.30 -24.62
C TYR A 348 -15.67 7.36 -24.87
N LYS A 349 -16.05 7.62 -26.12
CA LYS A 349 -17.44 7.64 -26.55
C LYS A 349 -17.97 6.25 -26.91
N GLY A 350 -17.09 5.32 -27.24
CA GLY A 350 -17.42 3.94 -27.58
C GLY A 350 -17.86 3.11 -26.40
N LYS A 351 -17.98 1.80 -26.61
CA LYS A 351 -18.43 0.86 -25.59
C LYS A 351 -17.34 0.57 -24.56
N ILE A 352 -17.74 0.43 -23.30
CA ILE A 352 -16.89 0.01 -22.20
C ILE A 352 -17.33 -1.40 -21.75
N ILE A 353 -16.41 -2.37 -21.85
CA ILE A 353 -16.55 -3.68 -21.24
C ILE A 353 -15.80 -3.66 -19.92
N THR A 354 -16.44 -4.08 -18.83
CA THR A 354 -15.79 -4.20 -17.51
C THR A 354 -15.68 -5.65 -17.11
N LEU A 355 -14.45 -6.12 -16.93
CA LEU A 355 -14.13 -7.45 -16.41
C LEU A 355 -13.63 -7.31 -14.98
N PHE A 356 -14.30 -7.95 -14.01
CA PHE A 356 -13.90 -7.91 -12.62
C PHE A 356 -14.43 -9.09 -11.81
N GLY A 357 -13.84 -9.28 -10.64
CA GLY A 357 -14.32 -10.17 -9.59
C GLY A 357 -14.11 -9.56 -8.22
N CYS A 358 -14.47 -10.29 -7.18
CA CYS A 358 -14.22 -9.89 -5.79
C CYS A 358 -13.45 -10.98 -5.06
N GLY A 359 -12.59 -10.56 -4.14
CA GLY A 359 -11.85 -11.49 -3.29
C GLY A 359 -12.75 -12.27 -2.34
N GLY A 360 -12.48 -13.57 -2.18
CA GLY A 360 -13.04 -14.38 -1.12
C GLY A 360 -12.38 -14.12 0.23
N GLU A 361 -13.06 -14.47 1.34
CA GLU A 361 -12.56 -14.24 2.71
C GLU A 361 -12.17 -12.76 2.95
N ARG A 362 -12.96 -11.85 2.37
CA ARG A 362 -12.84 -10.40 2.46
C ARG A 362 -14.23 -9.78 2.62
N ASP A 363 -14.25 -8.46 2.80
CA ASP A 363 -15.50 -7.69 2.91
C ASP A 363 -16.48 -8.04 1.78
N SER A 364 -17.54 -8.81 2.13
CA SER A 364 -18.57 -9.22 1.20
C SER A 364 -19.62 -8.12 0.97
N SER A 365 -19.71 -7.12 1.85
CA SER A 365 -20.73 -6.08 1.78
C SER A 365 -20.60 -5.19 0.55
N LYS A 366 -19.41 -5.11 -0.03
CA LYS A 366 -19.12 -4.30 -1.22
C LYS A 366 -19.46 -4.98 -2.55
N ARG A 367 -19.73 -6.31 -2.57
CA ARG A 367 -19.87 -7.10 -3.80
C ARG A 367 -21.04 -6.65 -4.66
N GLY A 368 -22.23 -6.52 -4.09
CA GLY A 368 -23.43 -6.06 -4.81
C GLY A 368 -23.29 -4.63 -5.32
N GLU A 369 -22.72 -3.73 -4.49
CA GLU A 369 -22.45 -2.35 -4.88
C GLU A 369 -21.47 -2.27 -6.06
N MET A 370 -20.42 -3.09 -6.11
CA MET A 370 -19.50 -3.17 -7.24
C MET A 370 -20.21 -3.67 -8.51
N GLY A 371 -21.09 -4.68 -8.40
CA GLY A 371 -21.92 -5.15 -9.51
C GLY A 371 -22.80 -4.05 -10.07
N LYS A 372 -23.51 -3.34 -9.20
CA LYS A 372 -24.36 -2.20 -9.56
C LYS A 372 -23.57 -1.09 -10.27
N ILE A 373 -22.44 -0.67 -9.71
CA ILE A 373 -21.56 0.36 -10.30
C ILE A 373 -21.08 -0.07 -11.69
N ALA A 374 -20.62 -1.31 -11.83
CA ALA A 374 -20.16 -1.82 -13.11
C ALA A 374 -21.28 -1.76 -14.16
N GLN A 375 -22.51 -2.13 -13.78
CA GLN A 375 -23.68 -2.08 -14.68
C GLN A 375 -24.08 -0.65 -15.05
N GLU A 376 -24.06 0.27 -14.10
CA GLU A 376 -24.45 1.67 -14.35
C GLU A 376 -23.43 2.44 -15.19
N LYS A 377 -22.14 2.06 -15.12
CA LYS A 377 -21.04 2.84 -15.71
C LYS A 377 -20.40 2.20 -16.95
N SER A 378 -20.71 0.94 -17.26
CA SER A 378 -20.20 0.27 -18.45
C SER A 378 -21.31 -0.43 -19.23
N ASP A 379 -21.04 -0.72 -20.51
CA ASP A 379 -22.04 -1.23 -21.45
C ASP A 379 -22.20 -2.74 -21.36
N PHE A 380 -21.15 -3.44 -20.93
CA PHE A 380 -21.15 -4.89 -20.76
C PHE A 380 -20.24 -5.29 -19.62
N GLN A 381 -20.61 -6.33 -18.86
CA GLN A 381 -19.82 -6.83 -17.75
C GLN A 381 -19.43 -8.29 -17.96
N ILE A 382 -18.21 -8.64 -17.56
CA ILE A 382 -17.74 -10.03 -17.44
C ILE A 382 -17.37 -10.24 -15.98
N ILE A 383 -18.15 -11.06 -15.29
CA ILE A 383 -17.95 -11.39 -13.89
C ILE A 383 -17.07 -12.64 -13.81
N THR A 384 -15.94 -12.55 -13.14
CA THR A 384 -14.95 -13.63 -13.07
C THR A 384 -14.37 -13.80 -11.66
N ASN A 385 -13.50 -14.78 -11.48
CA ASN A 385 -12.74 -14.91 -10.25
C ASN A 385 -11.66 -13.82 -10.14
N ASP A 386 -11.56 -13.26 -8.95
CA ASP A 386 -10.37 -12.54 -8.47
C ASP A 386 -9.46 -13.53 -7.72
N ASN A 387 -9.39 -13.46 -6.40
CA ASN A 387 -8.76 -14.43 -5.50
C ASN A 387 -9.86 -15.05 -4.61
N PRO A 388 -10.59 -16.09 -5.04
CA PRO A 388 -11.66 -16.66 -4.24
C PRO A 388 -11.17 -17.34 -2.95
N ARG A 389 -9.87 -17.66 -2.85
CA ARG A 389 -9.28 -18.35 -1.69
C ARG A 389 -9.99 -19.67 -1.40
N ASN A 390 -10.56 -19.82 -0.18
CA ASN A 390 -11.34 -21.01 0.18
C ASN A 390 -12.86 -20.79 0.05
N GLU A 391 -13.31 -19.58 -0.27
CA GLU A 391 -14.72 -19.28 -0.47
C GLU A 391 -15.22 -19.83 -1.82
N ASP A 392 -16.46 -20.33 -1.86
CA ASP A 392 -17.08 -20.81 -3.10
C ASP A 392 -17.23 -19.68 -4.12
N PRO A 393 -16.58 -19.76 -5.30
CA PRO A 393 -16.70 -18.76 -6.35
C PRO A 393 -18.15 -18.46 -6.79
N LYS A 394 -19.03 -19.47 -6.75
CA LYS A 394 -20.46 -19.31 -7.10
C LYS A 394 -21.18 -18.39 -6.12
N LYS A 395 -20.83 -18.46 -4.83
CA LYS A 395 -21.39 -17.57 -3.81
C LYS A 395 -20.90 -16.14 -3.99
N ILE A 396 -19.62 -15.96 -4.31
CA ILE A 396 -19.04 -14.63 -4.58
C ILE A 396 -19.77 -13.98 -5.75
N VAL A 397 -19.89 -14.70 -6.87
CA VAL A 397 -20.57 -14.21 -8.09
C VAL A 397 -22.04 -13.90 -7.82
N ALA A 398 -22.76 -14.79 -7.10
CA ALA A 398 -24.17 -14.54 -6.75
C ALA A 398 -24.35 -13.24 -5.94
N GLN A 399 -23.41 -12.91 -5.06
CA GLN A 399 -23.45 -11.65 -4.30
C GLN A 399 -23.11 -10.44 -5.16
N ILE A 400 -22.23 -10.56 -6.17
CA ILE A 400 -21.91 -9.48 -7.12
C ILE A 400 -23.15 -9.16 -7.96
N VAL A 401 -23.81 -10.17 -8.53
CA VAL A 401 -24.92 -9.96 -9.46
C VAL A 401 -26.26 -9.70 -8.78
N LYS A 402 -26.34 -9.82 -7.46
CA LYS A 402 -27.57 -9.68 -6.67
C LYS A 402 -28.31 -8.36 -6.94
N ASP A 403 -27.56 -7.29 -7.05
CA ASP A 403 -28.11 -5.93 -7.23
C ASP A 403 -28.00 -5.44 -8.68
N MET A 404 -27.68 -6.34 -9.63
CA MET A 404 -27.67 -6.07 -11.08
C MET A 404 -29.05 -6.38 -11.66
N HIS A 405 -29.65 -5.39 -12.34
CA HIS A 405 -31.01 -5.49 -12.86
C HIS A 405 -31.06 -5.89 -14.35
N LEU A 406 -30.01 -5.57 -15.12
CA LEU A 406 -29.92 -5.89 -16.55
C LEU A 406 -29.14 -7.21 -16.72
N LYS A 407 -29.57 -8.03 -17.69
CA LYS A 407 -28.87 -9.28 -18.03
C LYS A 407 -27.89 -9.11 -19.19
N ASN A 408 -27.13 -8.02 -19.20
CA ASN A 408 -26.11 -7.72 -20.19
C ASN A 408 -24.70 -8.06 -19.70
N PHE A 409 -24.54 -9.19 -19.00
CA PHE A 409 -23.27 -9.66 -18.47
C PHE A 409 -23.07 -11.15 -18.73
N ASP A 410 -21.80 -11.56 -18.78
CA ASP A 410 -21.39 -12.96 -18.77
C ASP A 410 -20.78 -13.31 -17.41
N ILE A 411 -20.89 -14.59 -17.04
CA ILE A 411 -20.20 -15.18 -15.88
C ILE A 411 -19.22 -16.20 -16.43
N ILE A 412 -17.92 -15.94 -16.26
CA ILE A 412 -16.82 -16.81 -16.70
C ILE A 412 -15.86 -16.95 -15.53
N PHE A 413 -15.88 -18.10 -14.86
CA PHE A 413 -15.09 -18.31 -13.64
C PHE A 413 -13.60 -18.33 -13.86
N ASP A 414 -13.13 -18.91 -14.98
CA ASP A 414 -11.71 -18.89 -15.33
C ASP A 414 -11.33 -17.49 -15.82
N ARG A 415 -10.36 -16.86 -15.13
CA ARG A 415 -9.97 -15.47 -15.44
C ARG A 415 -9.23 -15.35 -16.77
N LYS A 416 -8.49 -16.37 -17.18
CA LYS A 416 -7.83 -16.39 -18.49
C LYS A 416 -8.86 -16.44 -19.62
N GLU A 417 -9.84 -17.33 -19.48
CA GLU A 417 -10.95 -17.43 -20.42
C GLU A 417 -11.77 -16.13 -20.45
N ALA A 418 -12.05 -15.55 -19.28
CA ALA A 418 -12.78 -14.28 -19.17
C ALA A 418 -12.08 -13.13 -19.92
N ILE A 419 -10.75 -13.00 -19.75
CA ILE A 419 -9.93 -11.99 -20.44
C ILE A 419 -9.97 -12.25 -21.96
N SER A 420 -9.77 -13.51 -22.38
CA SER A 420 -9.81 -13.88 -23.80
C SER A 420 -11.16 -13.55 -24.45
N GLU A 421 -12.27 -13.87 -23.79
CA GLU A 421 -13.60 -13.51 -24.27
C GLU A 421 -13.85 -11.99 -24.27
N GLY A 422 -13.35 -11.28 -23.26
CA GLY A 422 -13.38 -9.82 -23.20
C GLY A 422 -12.67 -9.16 -24.39
N LEU A 423 -11.48 -9.66 -24.75
CA LEU A 423 -10.71 -9.19 -25.91
C LEU A 423 -11.40 -9.54 -27.22
N LYS A 424 -11.98 -10.74 -27.39
CA LYS A 424 -12.76 -11.12 -28.57
C LYS A 424 -14.01 -10.25 -28.73
N LYS A 425 -14.73 -9.96 -27.65
CA LYS A 425 -15.87 -9.04 -27.67
C LYS A 425 -15.43 -7.63 -28.05
N LEU A 426 -14.34 -7.12 -27.46
CA LEU A 426 -13.79 -5.82 -27.77
C LEU A 426 -13.42 -5.69 -29.25
N LYS A 427 -12.83 -6.72 -29.85
CA LYS A 427 -12.47 -6.74 -31.29
C LYS A 427 -13.67 -6.52 -32.22
N LYS A 428 -14.84 -7.00 -31.83
CA LYS A 428 -16.09 -6.88 -32.64
C LYS A 428 -16.80 -5.53 -32.48
N LEU A 429 -16.36 -4.70 -31.52
CA LEU A 429 -17.00 -3.40 -31.28
C LEU A 429 -16.44 -2.33 -32.20
N GLU A 430 -17.12 -1.17 -32.21
CA GLU A 430 -16.67 0.01 -32.93
C GLU A 430 -15.38 0.61 -32.36
N GLN A 431 -14.78 1.56 -33.09
CA GLN A 431 -13.62 2.32 -32.66
C GLN A 431 -13.84 3.00 -31.29
N GLU A 432 -12.77 3.34 -30.61
CA GLU A 432 -12.73 3.94 -29.27
C GLU A 432 -13.33 3.08 -28.13
N SER A 433 -13.71 1.81 -28.41
CA SER A 433 -14.20 0.92 -27.34
C SER A 433 -13.06 0.42 -26.45
N VAL A 434 -13.40 0.18 -25.18
CA VAL A 434 -12.42 -0.11 -24.12
C VAL A 434 -12.79 -1.38 -23.35
N LEU A 435 -11.79 -2.19 -23.02
CA LEU A 435 -11.88 -3.24 -22.01
C LEU A 435 -11.18 -2.77 -20.74
N LEU A 436 -11.90 -2.74 -19.63
CA LEU A 436 -11.31 -2.60 -18.28
C LEU A 436 -11.20 -3.97 -17.63
N VAL A 437 -9.98 -4.37 -17.27
CA VAL A 437 -9.70 -5.56 -16.45
C VAL A 437 -9.34 -5.06 -15.04
N ALA A 438 -10.25 -5.24 -14.09
CA ALA A 438 -10.16 -4.69 -12.75
C ALA A 438 -9.99 -5.76 -11.66
N GLY A 439 -9.45 -5.34 -10.51
CA GLY A 439 -9.32 -6.12 -9.27
C GLY A 439 -7.88 -6.47 -8.93
N LYS A 440 -7.15 -7.13 -9.82
CA LYS A 440 -5.82 -7.69 -9.54
C LYS A 440 -4.64 -6.75 -9.86
N GLY A 441 -4.79 -5.89 -10.87
CA GLY A 441 -3.75 -4.91 -11.22
C GLY A 441 -2.39 -5.56 -11.47
N HIS A 442 -1.43 -5.35 -10.54
CA HIS A 442 -0.05 -5.84 -10.60
C HIS A 442 0.16 -7.23 -9.97
N GLU A 443 -0.87 -7.86 -9.40
CA GLU A 443 -0.70 -9.16 -8.74
C GLU A 443 -0.21 -10.24 -9.69
N ASN A 444 0.81 -11.01 -9.27
CA ASN A 444 1.47 -12.05 -10.06
C ASN A 444 0.94 -13.47 -9.78
N PHE A 445 -0.10 -13.60 -8.98
CA PHE A 445 -0.69 -14.89 -8.63
C PHE A 445 -2.20 -14.78 -8.44
N GLN A 446 -2.90 -15.90 -8.58
CA GLN A 446 -4.29 -16.09 -8.20
C GLN A 446 -4.39 -17.16 -7.11
N ILE A 447 -5.17 -16.91 -6.06
CA ILE A 447 -5.36 -17.86 -4.94
C ILE A 447 -6.68 -18.60 -5.17
N LEU A 448 -6.57 -19.90 -5.48
CA LEU A 448 -7.69 -20.82 -5.70
C LEU A 448 -7.59 -22.00 -4.73
N LYS A 449 -8.62 -22.21 -3.91
CA LYS A 449 -8.67 -23.29 -2.88
C LYS A 449 -7.40 -23.34 -2.02
N GLY A 450 -6.96 -22.17 -1.55
CA GLY A 450 -5.75 -22.02 -0.73
C GLY A 450 -4.42 -22.20 -1.46
N LYS A 451 -4.41 -22.46 -2.79
CA LYS A 451 -3.18 -22.60 -3.59
C LYS A 451 -2.93 -21.33 -4.38
N GLU A 452 -1.69 -20.88 -4.38
CA GLU A 452 -1.23 -19.81 -5.26
C GLU A 452 -0.90 -20.40 -6.65
N ILE A 453 -1.48 -19.79 -7.68
CA ILE A 453 -1.26 -20.13 -9.09
C ILE A 453 -0.68 -18.89 -9.73
N GLU A 454 0.46 -19.00 -10.37
CA GLU A 454 1.09 -17.90 -11.10
C GLU A 454 0.18 -17.40 -12.22
N PHE A 455 -0.19 -16.14 -12.13
CA PHE A 455 -1.02 -15.47 -13.12
C PHE A 455 -0.96 -13.96 -12.96
N ASN A 456 -0.66 -13.26 -14.05
CA ASN A 456 -0.66 -11.80 -14.11
C ASN A 456 -1.50 -11.32 -15.29
N ASP A 457 -2.47 -10.42 -15.03
CA ASP A 457 -3.37 -9.89 -16.05
C ASP A 457 -2.62 -9.19 -17.20
N LEU A 458 -1.61 -8.38 -16.88
CA LEU A 458 -0.84 -7.61 -17.86
C LEU A 458 -0.04 -8.52 -18.80
N THR A 459 0.65 -9.49 -18.23
CA THR A 459 1.44 -10.47 -18.99
C THR A 459 0.54 -11.25 -19.94
N PHE A 460 -0.57 -11.77 -19.43
CA PHE A 460 -1.50 -12.57 -20.23
C PHE A 460 -2.14 -11.77 -21.37
N ILE A 461 -2.56 -10.51 -21.13
CA ILE A 461 -3.11 -9.66 -22.18
C ILE A 461 -2.05 -9.35 -23.24
N ASN A 462 -0.78 -9.11 -22.85
CA ASN A 462 0.29 -8.84 -23.78
C ASN A 462 0.64 -10.07 -24.64
N GLU A 463 0.53 -11.27 -24.13
CA GLU A 463 0.69 -12.53 -24.90
C GLU A 463 -0.43 -12.70 -25.94
N LEU A 464 -1.64 -12.30 -25.61
CA LEU A 464 -2.81 -12.46 -26.48
C LEU A 464 -2.97 -11.36 -27.54
N LYS A 465 -2.45 -10.15 -27.31
CA LYS A 465 -2.68 -8.99 -28.18
C LYS A 465 -2.26 -9.20 -29.63
N ASP A 466 -1.25 -10.05 -29.85
CA ASP A 466 -0.69 -10.35 -31.18
C ASP A 466 -1.33 -11.60 -31.83
N VAL A 467 -2.18 -12.33 -31.09
CA VAL A 467 -2.84 -13.56 -31.52
C VAL A 467 -4.33 -13.37 -31.79
N ILE A 468 -4.99 -12.46 -31.10
CA ILE A 468 -6.38 -12.10 -31.26
C ILE A 468 -6.53 -10.98 -32.31
#